data_d70b898e30c646309081af7501a36bc0
#
_entry.id   d70b898e30c646309081af7501a36bc0
#
_cell.length_a   1.000
_cell.length_b   1.000
_cell.length_c   1.000
_cell.angle_alpha   90.00
_cell.angle_beta   90.00
_cell.angle_gamma   90.00
#
_symmetry.space_group_name_H-M   'P 1'
#
loop_
_entity.id
_entity.type
_entity.pdbx_description
1 polymer ?
#
loop_
_entity_poly.entity_id
_entity_poly.type
_entity_poly.pdbx_seq_one_letter_code
_entity_poly.pdbx_strand_id
1 'polypeptide(L)'
;MDYNALLTELKKKQFRPIYFLMGEEPFFVDQLTKLIEESALSEEEKSFNQSVLYGSDVNISQVVSEAKRYPMMAERVVIIVKEAQHLRDLDKLESYAENPQPSTVLVFAYKHKKLDKRKKIAKILAKNHVLFESKRVYDNQVPNWVERLLKLKGYTASPKAIQMMAESLGTDIGRINSEIEKLSLIVPQGQSIDEEVIETNIGISKDFNNFELCNAINRKDFTKAIRIQKYFSSNPKDNPLVVTTGILYRNFRILMLLAQAKKGGISENALAKEAGISPWQAKDYFPALNFFDVRRIARIMSYLREMDLKSKGVNNQGTSDGDLLKETLFKIFYQ
;
A
#
# COMPACT_ATOMS: atom_id res chain seq x y z
N MET A 1 -10.98 -15.60 5.35
CA MET A 1 -10.74 -14.89 6.63
C MET A 1 -10.05 -13.57 6.31
N ASP A 2 -10.35 -12.48 7.05
CA ASP A 2 -9.70 -11.22 6.80
C ASP A 2 -8.41 -11.07 7.63
N TYR A 3 -7.60 -10.08 7.28
CA TYR A 3 -6.29 -9.82 7.91
C TYR A 3 -6.42 -9.53 9.42
N ASN A 4 -7.45 -8.78 9.84
CA ASN A 4 -7.61 -8.38 11.24
C ASN A 4 -8.03 -9.53 12.14
N ALA A 5 -8.92 -10.37 11.63
CA ALA A 5 -9.35 -11.57 12.31
C ALA A 5 -8.15 -12.50 12.56
N LEU A 6 -7.30 -12.70 11.53
CA LEU A 6 -6.08 -13.49 11.66
C LEU A 6 -5.10 -12.90 12.68
N LEU A 7 -4.84 -11.58 12.62
CA LEU A 7 -4.00 -10.92 13.61
C LEU A 7 -4.51 -11.13 15.04
N THR A 8 -5.83 -11.07 15.22
CA THR A 8 -6.44 -11.24 16.55
C THR A 8 -6.30 -12.67 17.06
N GLU A 9 -6.52 -13.68 16.21
CA GLU A 9 -6.30 -15.10 16.56
C GLU A 9 -4.82 -15.36 16.91
N LEU A 10 -3.89 -14.91 16.07
CA LEU A 10 -2.47 -15.15 16.28
C LEU A 10 -1.94 -14.45 17.55
N LYS A 11 -2.40 -13.23 17.85
CA LYS A 11 -2.07 -12.53 19.11
C LYS A 11 -2.56 -13.27 20.35
N LYS A 12 -3.66 -14.03 20.22
CA LYS A 12 -4.17 -14.90 21.30
C LYS A 12 -3.47 -16.27 21.31
N LYS A 13 -2.43 -16.47 20.52
CA LYS A 13 -1.69 -17.74 20.35
C LYS A 13 -2.59 -18.91 19.92
N GLN A 14 -3.65 -18.62 19.17
CA GLN A 14 -4.54 -19.63 18.60
C GLN A 14 -4.04 -19.99 17.19
N PHE A 15 -3.36 -21.14 17.09
CA PHE A 15 -2.78 -21.58 15.81
C PHE A 15 -3.59 -22.70 15.17
N ARG A 16 -3.67 -22.66 13.84
CA ARG A 16 -4.28 -23.69 13.02
C ARG A 16 -3.21 -24.52 12.30
N PRO A 17 -3.51 -25.74 11.89
CA PRO A 17 -2.50 -26.64 11.31
C PRO A 17 -1.85 -26.13 10.03
N ILE A 18 -2.60 -25.44 9.15
CA ILE A 18 -2.05 -24.95 7.89
C ILE A 18 -2.50 -23.50 7.64
N TYR A 19 -1.54 -22.66 7.30
CA TYR A 19 -1.72 -21.28 6.82
C TYR A 19 -1.20 -21.18 5.39
N PHE A 20 -2.09 -20.95 4.44
CA PHE A 20 -1.71 -20.62 3.06
C PHE A 20 -1.96 -19.13 2.85
N LEU A 21 -0.90 -18.34 2.98
CA LEU A 21 -0.93 -16.89 2.92
C LEU A 21 -0.48 -16.45 1.54
N MET A 22 -1.39 -15.89 0.72
CA MET A 22 -1.11 -15.55 -0.66
C MET A 22 -1.61 -14.16 -1.04
N GLY A 23 -1.18 -13.64 -2.19
CA GLY A 23 -1.77 -12.46 -2.82
C GLY A 23 -0.77 -11.45 -3.37
N GLU A 24 -1.33 -10.34 -3.81
CA GLU A 24 -0.60 -9.30 -4.55
C GLU A 24 0.16 -8.33 -3.63
N GLU A 25 -0.29 -8.20 -2.35
CA GLU A 25 0.36 -7.32 -1.38
C GLU A 25 1.21 -8.16 -0.42
N PRO A 26 2.55 -8.18 -0.61
CA PRO A 26 3.45 -9.02 0.18
C PRO A 26 3.47 -8.66 1.67
N PHE A 27 3.29 -7.38 1.98
CA PHE A 27 3.35 -6.87 3.35
C PHE A 27 2.49 -7.69 4.33
N PHE A 28 1.23 -7.97 3.96
CA PHE A 28 0.33 -8.72 4.84
C PHE A 28 0.74 -10.17 5.01
N VAL A 29 1.26 -10.79 3.94
CA VAL A 29 1.78 -12.16 3.98
C VAL A 29 2.98 -12.23 4.92
N ASP A 30 3.93 -11.29 4.78
CA ASP A 30 5.14 -11.24 5.60
C ASP A 30 4.82 -10.93 7.07
N GLN A 31 3.90 -10.00 7.35
CA GLN A 31 3.50 -9.67 8.73
C GLN A 31 2.86 -10.86 9.45
N LEU A 32 1.92 -11.58 8.79
CA LEU A 32 1.30 -12.76 9.38
C LEU A 32 2.33 -13.90 9.58
N THR A 33 3.18 -14.11 8.58
CA THR A 33 4.26 -15.11 8.66
C THR A 33 5.20 -14.81 9.81
N LYS A 34 5.67 -13.57 9.92
CA LYS A 34 6.56 -13.12 11.00
C LYS A 34 5.90 -13.28 12.38
N LEU A 35 4.62 -12.92 12.50
CA LEU A 35 3.92 -13.06 13.77
C LEU A 35 3.83 -14.54 14.21
N ILE A 36 3.61 -15.48 13.28
CA ILE A 36 3.62 -16.92 13.60
C ILE A 36 5.05 -17.35 13.97
N GLU A 37 6.06 -16.95 13.20
CA GLU A 37 7.47 -17.24 13.41
C GLU A 37 7.95 -16.82 14.81
N GLU A 38 7.48 -15.67 15.30
CA GLU A 38 7.89 -15.09 16.57
C GLU A 38 7.08 -15.60 17.77
N SER A 39 5.80 -15.94 17.58
CA SER A 39 4.87 -16.18 18.69
C SER A 39 4.45 -17.63 18.91
N ALA A 40 4.71 -18.52 17.95
CA ALA A 40 4.23 -19.91 18.03
C ALA A 40 5.06 -20.81 18.95
N LEU A 41 6.32 -20.47 19.16
CA LEU A 41 7.26 -21.19 20.03
C LEU A 41 8.04 -20.21 20.90
N SER A 42 8.55 -20.68 22.06
CA SER A 42 9.56 -19.94 22.81
C SER A 42 10.92 -19.97 22.12
N GLU A 43 11.85 -19.10 22.49
CA GLU A 43 13.17 -19.06 21.86
C GLU A 43 13.95 -20.39 22.04
N GLU A 44 13.78 -21.05 23.18
CA GLU A 44 14.42 -22.35 23.48
C GLU A 44 13.83 -23.46 22.58
N GLU A 45 12.52 -23.44 22.35
CA GLU A 45 11.83 -24.46 21.53
C GLU A 45 12.14 -24.33 20.04
N LYS A 46 12.42 -23.12 19.55
CA LYS A 46 12.67 -22.83 18.12
C LYS A 46 13.83 -23.66 17.56
N SER A 47 14.89 -23.85 18.33
CA SER A 47 16.10 -24.56 17.88
C SER A 47 15.82 -25.98 17.37
N PHE A 48 14.81 -26.67 17.93
CA PHE A 48 14.48 -28.06 17.59
C PHE A 48 13.16 -28.18 16.82
N ASN A 49 12.27 -27.22 16.96
CA ASN A 49 10.89 -27.34 16.47
C ASN A 49 10.50 -26.30 15.41
N GLN A 50 11.41 -25.39 15.02
CA GLN A 50 11.14 -24.44 13.96
C GLN A 50 12.03 -24.68 12.75
N SER A 51 11.43 -24.80 11.57
CA SER A 51 12.14 -24.90 10.30
C SER A 51 11.68 -23.78 9.36
N VAL A 52 12.63 -23.03 8.82
CA VAL A 52 12.38 -22.03 7.78
C VAL A 52 12.97 -22.53 6.47
N LEU A 53 12.12 -22.78 5.51
CA LEU A 53 12.45 -23.33 4.19
C LEU A 53 12.16 -22.29 3.11
N TYR A 54 12.87 -22.37 1.98
CA TYR A 54 12.60 -21.52 0.82
C TYR A 54 12.02 -22.36 -0.32
N GLY A 55 10.97 -21.87 -0.95
CA GLY A 55 10.26 -22.59 -2.01
C GLY A 55 11.10 -22.95 -3.24
N SER A 56 12.25 -22.26 -3.46
CA SER A 56 13.24 -22.61 -4.49
C SER A 56 14.08 -23.86 -4.14
N ASP A 57 14.28 -24.13 -2.85
CA ASP A 57 15.28 -25.06 -2.35
C ASP A 57 14.67 -26.41 -1.94
N VAL A 58 13.34 -26.46 -1.85
CA VAL A 58 12.60 -27.64 -1.41
C VAL A 58 11.46 -28.00 -2.36
N ASN A 59 11.00 -29.25 -2.28
CA ASN A 59 9.76 -29.69 -2.94
C ASN A 59 8.66 -30.02 -1.91
N ILE A 60 7.43 -30.17 -2.37
CA ILE A 60 6.28 -30.44 -1.49
C ILE A 60 6.44 -31.72 -0.66
N SER A 61 7.07 -32.77 -1.21
CA SER A 61 7.26 -34.03 -0.49
C SER A 61 8.20 -33.84 0.70
N GLN A 62 9.25 -33.04 0.55
CA GLN A 62 10.15 -32.69 1.66
C GLN A 62 9.44 -31.86 2.72
N VAL A 63 8.65 -30.84 2.31
CA VAL A 63 7.85 -30.02 3.23
C VAL A 63 6.86 -30.90 4.02
N VAL A 64 6.16 -31.80 3.36
CA VAL A 64 5.21 -32.73 3.99
C VAL A 64 5.90 -33.70 4.92
N SER A 65 7.08 -34.21 4.54
CA SER A 65 7.89 -35.08 5.42
C SER A 65 8.27 -34.37 6.71
N GLU A 66 8.74 -33.13 6.60
CA GLU A 66 9.06 -32.30 7.75
C GLU A 66 7.82 -31.99 8.60
N ALA A 67 6.68 -31.73 7.96
CA ALA A 67 5.42 -31.42 8.63
C ALA A 67 4.78 -32.61 9.39
N LYS A 68 5.23 -33.84 9.14
CA LYS A 68 4.79 -35.05 9.85
C LYS A 68 5.62 -35.36 11.08
N ARG A 69 6.69 -34.60 11.35
CA ARG A 69 7.51 -34.80 12.54
C ARG A 69 6.73 -34.49 13.81
N TYR A 70 7.07 -35.19 14.89
CA TYR A 70 6.58 -34.87 16.23
C TYR A 70 7.48 -33.81 16.87
N PRO A 71 6.90 -32.92 17.71
CA PRO A 71 7.68 -31.93 18.42
C PRO A 71 8.61 -32.56 19.45
N MET A 72 9.76 -31.93 19.66
CA MET A 72 10.73 -32.32 20.69
C MET A 72 10.62 -31.35 21.86
N MET A 73 10.13 -31.85 23.01
CA MET A 73 9.99 -31.06 24.26
C MET A 73 9.19 -29.74 24.07
N ALA A 74 8.25 -29.72 23.14
CA ALA A 74 7.39 -28.60 22.83
C ALA A 74 5.97 -29.06 22.46
N GLU A 75 5.00 -28.15 22.46
CA GLU A 75 3.62 -28.48 22.06
C GLU A 75 3.49 -28.66 20.55
N ARG A 76 4.35 -28.03 19.74
CA ARG A 76 4.19 -28.02 18.29
C ARG A 76 5.50 -27.89 17.51
N VAL A 77 5.44 -28.27 16.25
CA VAL A 77 6.44 -27.98 15.22
C VAL A 77 5.95 -26.84 14.37
N VAL A 78 6.80 -25.90 14.03
CA VAL A 78 6.50 -24.76 13.13
C VAL A 78 7.34 -24.85 11.89
N ILE A 79 6.69 -24.93 10.73
CA ILE A 79 7.38 -24.98 9.44
C ILE A 79 6.91 -23.81 8.60
N ILE A 80 7.85 -22.98 8.18
CA ILE A 80 7.60 -21.80 7.40
C ILE A 80 8.26 -21.96 6.04
N VAL A 81 7.46 -21.96 4.99
CA VAL A 81 7.94 -21.99 3.61
C VAL A 81 7.86 -20.57 3.06
N LYS A 82 8.99 -19.87 3.08
CA LYS A 82 9.16 -18.54 2.45
C LYS A 82 9.28 -18.69 0.93
N GLU A 83 8.84 -17.67 0.18
CA GLU A 83 8.82 -17.67 -1.29
C GLU A 83 8.13 -18.91 -1.89
N ALA A 84 7.04 -19.34 -1.28
CA ALA A 84 6.32 -20.57 -1.65
C ALA A 84 5.77 -20.55 -3.09
N GLN A 85 5.73 -19.39 -3.76
CA GLN A 85 5.35 -19.28 -5.19
C GLN A 85 6.34 -19.98 -6.14
N HIS A 86 7.51 -20.39 -5.66
CA HIS A 86 8.50 -21.17 -6.42
C HIS A 86 8.33 -22.68 -6.25
N LEU A 87 7.51 -23.13 -5.29
CA LEU A 87 7.17 -24.53 -5.13
C LEU A 87 6.43 -25.07 -6.36
N ARG A 88 6.84 -26.27 -6.79
CA ARG A 88 6.16 -27.02 -7.83
C ARG A 88 5.25 -28.07 -7.21
N ASP A 89 4.28 -28.57 -7.98
CA ASP A 89 3.44 -29.71 -7.62
C ASP A 89 2.64 -29.52 -6.30
N LEU A 90 2.10 -28.33 -6.07
CA LEU A 90 1.29 -28.02 -4.88
C LEU A 90 0.12 -29.00 -4.67
N ASP A 91 -0.32 -29.68 -5.73
CA ASP A 91 -1.38 -30.70 -5.66
C ASP A 91 -0.97 -31.89 -4.77
N LYS A 92 0.34 -32.17 -4.62
CA LYS A 92 0.84 -33.20 -3.70
C LYS A 92 0.60 -32.89 -2.21
N LEU A 93 0.24 -31.64 -1.89
CA LEU A 93 -0.15 -31.24 -0.54
C LEU A 93 -1.55 -31.75 -0.13
N GLU A 94 -2.41 -32.14 -1.08
CA GLU A 94 -3.82 -32.47 -0.84
C GLU A 94 -3.99 -33.53 0.25
N SER A 95 -3.29 -34.65 0.14
CA SER A 95 -3.38 -35.75 1.13
C SER A 95 -2.99 -35.33 2.54
N TYR A 96 -1.97 -34.47 2.68
CA TYR A 96 -1.59 -33.93 3.98
C TYR A 96 -2.61 -32.91 4.49
N ALA A 97 -3.13 -32.06 3.61
CA ALA A 97 -4.13 -31.05 3.98
C ALA A 97 -5.50 -31.65 4.36
N GLU A 98 -5.81 -32.87 3.90
CA GLU A 98 -7.00 -33.60 4.36
C GLU A 98 -6.84 -34.13 5.80
N ASN A 99 -5.63 -34.56 6.19
CA ASN A 99 -5.30 -35.09 7.52
C ASN A 99 -3.95 -34.55 8.00
N PRO A 100 -3.87 -33.28 8.42
CA PRO A 100 -2.61 -32.69 8.89
C PRO A 100 -2.23 -33.21 10.27
N GLN A 101 -0.92 -33.19 10.56
CA GLN A 101 -0.43 -33.47 11.91
C GLN A 101 -0.96 -32.37 12.86
N PRO A 102 -1.71 -32.73 13.92
CA PRO A 102 -2.33 -31.73 14.79
C PRO A 102 -1.34 -30.84 15.55
N SER A 103 -0.15 -31.40 15.84
CA SER A 103 0.93 -30.69 16.52
C SER A 103 1.82 -29.86 15.57
N THR A 104 1.43 -29.68 14.30
CA THR A 104 2.23 -28.92 13.33
C THR A 104 1.50 -27.65 12.93
N VAL A 105 2.24 -26.55 12.84
CA VAL A 105 1.84 -25.28 12.22
C VAL A 105 2.65 -25.10 10.94
N LEU A 106 2.01 -25.35 9.79
CA LEU A 106 2.65 -25.26 8.48
C LEU A 106 2.19 -23.97 7.77
N VAL A 107 3.15 -23.11 7.45
CA VAL A 107 2.90 -21.79 6.85
C VAL A 107 3.51 -21.71 5.45
N PHE A 108 2.68 -21.36 4.47
CA PHE A 108 3.13 -21.03 3.11
C PHE A 108 3.02 -19.53 2.87
N ALA A 109 4.15 -18.84 2.74
CA ALA A 109 4.21 -17.43 2.32
C ALA A 109 4.32 -17.37 0.78
N TYR A 110 3.16 -17.28 0.13
CA TYR A 110 3.00 -17.37 -1.34
C TYR A 110 2.75 -15.98 -1.92
N LYS A 111 3.81 -15.24 -2.20
CA LYS A 111 3.77 -13.82 -2.58
C LYS A 111 3.58 -13.58 -4.08
N HIS A 112 2.98 -12.42 -4.42
CA HIS A 112 2.78 -11.93 -5.80
C HIS A 112 1.93 -12.80 -6.71
N LYS A 113 1.45 -13.95 -6.24
CA LYS A 113 0.63 -14.90 -7.00
C LYS A 113 -0.57 -15.33 -6.16
N LYS A 114 -1.51 -15.99 -6.83
CA LYS A 114 -2.71 -16.57 -6.21
C LYS A 114 -2.83 -18.03 -6.63
N LEU A 115 -3.30 -18.85 -5.71
CA LEU A 115 -3.67 -20.22 -5.99
C LEU A 115 -4.97 -20.24 -6.82
N ASP A 116 -5.04 -21.07 -7.85
CA ASP A 116 -6.28 -21.25 -8.61
C ASP A 116 -7.35 -21.88 -7.69
N LYS A 117 -8.38 -21.10 -7.38
CA LYS A 117 -9.47 -21.50 -6.49
C LYS A 117 -10.30 -22.69 -6.99
N ARG A 118 -10.17 -23.04 -8.28
CA ARG A 118 -10.84 -24.23 -8.88
C ARG A 118 -10.14 -25.53 -8.50
N LYS A 119 -8.84 -25.49 -8.19
CA LYS A 119 -8.06 -26.65 -7.79
C LYS A 119 -8.55 -27.27 -6.49
N LYS A 120 -8.46 -28.60 -6.38
CA LYS A 120 -8.90 -29.36 -5.19
C LYS A 120 -8.18 -28.87 -3.93
N ILE A 121 -6.87 -28.68 -3.99
CA ILE A 121 -6.08 -28.17 -2.87
C ILE A 121 -6.60 -26.81 -2.34
N ALA A 122 -6.98 -25.88 -3.21
CA ALA A 122 -7.51 -24.58 -2.79
C ALA A 122 -8.84 -24.72 -2.04
N LYS A 123 -9.70 -25.66 -2.47
CA LYS A 123 -10.97 -25.94 -1.81
C LYS A 123 -10.76 -26.57 -0.43
N ILE A 124 -9.81 -27.50 -0.30
CA ILE A 124 -9.45 -28.13 0.98
C ILE A 124 -8.93 -27.06 1.96
N LEU A 125 -7.98 -26.23 1.51
CA LEU A 125 -7.41 -25.16 2.32
C LEU A 125 -8.48 -24.15 2.77
N ALA A 126 -9.37 -23.74 1.87
CA ALA A 126 -10.44 -22.79 2.19
C ALA A 126 -11.47 -23.35 3.18
N LYS A 127 -11.73 -24.66 3.14
CA LYS A 127 -12.73 -25.32 4.00
C LYS A 127 -12.19 -25.68 5.38
N ASN A 128 -10.97 -26.22 5.44
CA ASN A 128 -10.46 -26.87 6.66
C ASN A 128 -9.35 -26.06 7.36
N HIS A 129 -8.73 -25.08 6.67
CA HIS A 129 -7.54 -24.38 7.13
C HIS A 129 -7.65 -22.86 6.93
N VAL A 130 -6.52 -22.17 6.99
CA VAL A 130 -6.45 -20.75 6.68
C VAL A 130 -5.98 -20.56 5.24
N LEU A 131 -6.89 -20.14 4.37
CA LEU A 131 -6.57 -19.59 3.06
C LEU A 131 -6.78 -18.08 3.11
N PHE A 132 -5.68 -17.33 3.21
CA PHE A 132 -5.68 -15.87 3.24
C PHE A 132 -5.24 -15.32 1.88
N GLU A 133 -5.97 -14.36 1.35
CA GLU A 133 -5.63 -13.65 0.12
C GLU A 133 -5.46 -12.17 0.39
N SER A 134 -4.22 -11.66 0.32
CA SER A 134 -3.94 -10.23 0.33
C SER A 134 -4.33 -9.61 -1.01
N LYS A 135 -5.08 -8.50 -0.96
CA LYS A 135 -5.44 -7.73 -2.15
C LYS A 135 -4.49 -6.54 -2.29
N ARG A 136 -4.24 -6.15 -3.53
CA ARG A 136 -3.50 -4.93 -3.83
C ARG A 136 -4.18 -3.73 -3.16
N VAL A 137 -3.39 -2.89 -2.53
CA VAL A 137 -3.87 -1.61 -1.99
C VAL A 137 -3.85 -0.57 -3.12
N TYR A 138 -4.96 0.14 -3.29
CA TYR A 138 -5.08 1.22 -4.27
C TYR A 138 -4.86 2.57 -3.61
N ASP A 139 -4.46 3.58 -4.39
CA ASP A 139 -4.10 4.92 -3.89
C ASP A 139 -5.15 5.54 -2.95
N ASN A 140 -6.44 5.37 -3.27
CA ASN A 140 -7.53 5.89 -2.44
C ASN A 140 -7.67 5.19 -1.07
N GLN A 141 -7.02 4.05 -0.87
CA GLN A 141 -7.02 3.29 0.38
C GLN A 141 -5.79 3.60 1.24
N VAL A 142 -4.73 4.14 0.64
CA VAL A 142 -3.45 4.39 1.32
C VAL A 142 -3.60 5.29 2.55
N PRO A 143 -4.32 6.43 2.52
CA PRO A 143 -4.51 7.27 3.71
C PRO A 143 -5.09 6.51 4.90
N ASN A 144 -6.08 5.64 4.66
CA ASN A 144 -6.68 4.80 5.70
C ASN A 144 -5.69 3.78 6.27
N TRP A 145 -4.79 3.25 5.42
CA TRP A 145 -3.74 2.34 5.88
C TRP A 145 -2.68 3.06 6.70
N VAL A 146 -2.25 4.26 6.29
CA VAL A 146 -1.32 5.10 7.07
C VAL A 146 -1.91 5.37 8.47
N GLU A 147 -3.13 5.86 8.53
CA GLU A 147 -3.82 6.13 9.80
C GLU A 147 -3.89 4.90 10.69
N ARG A 148 -4.23 3.75 10.10
CA ARG A 148 -4.34 2.50 10.81
C ARG A 148 -3.00 2.00 11.36
N LEU A 149 -1.93 2.05 10.56
CA LEU A 149 -0.59 1.63 10.98
C LEU A 149 -0.08 2.53 12.11
N LEU A 150 -0.32 3.84 12.03
CA LEU A 150 0.00 4.78 13.12
C LEU A 150 -0.76 4.43 14.41
N LYS A 151 -2.07 4.19 14.33
CA LYS A 151 -2.89 3.76 15.47
C LYS A 151 -2.41 2.45 16.10
N LEU A 152 -1.98 1.48 15.29
CA LEU A 152 -1.42 0.22 15.78
C LEU A 152 -0.12 0.40 16.58
N LYS A 153 0.63 1.48 16.29
CA LYS A 153 1.84 1.89 17.03
C LYS A 153 1.53 2.90 18.17
N GLY A 154 0.26 3.24 18.42
CA GLY A 154 -0.15 4.14 19.49
C GLY A 154 -0.07 5.63 19.14
N TYR A 155 -0.01 5.99 17.86
CA TYR A 155 0.05 7.39 17.42
C TYR A 155 -1.26 7.85 16.79
N THR A 156 -1.53 9.16 16.95
CA THR A 156 -2.49 9.90 16.13
C THR A 156 -1.75 10.76 15.12
N ALA A 157 -2.41 11.17 14.06
CA ALA A 157 -1.80 12.07 13.09
C ALA A 157 -2.81 13.06 12.52
N SER A 158 -2.32 14.24 12.08
CA SER A 158 -3.15 15.21 11.38
C SER A 158 -3.58 14.64 10.02
N PRO A 159 -4.77 15.01 9.50
CA PRO A 159 -5.20 14.59 8.15
C PRO A 159 -4.20 14.98 7.06
N LYS A 160 -3.52 16.13 7.22
CA LYS A 160 -2.51 16.61 6.28
C LYS A 160 -1.25 15.74 6.34
N ALA A 161 -0.76 15.38 7.53
CA ALA A 161 0.39 14.48 7.69
C ALA A 161 0.13 13.09 7.08
N ILE A 162 -1.07 12.52 7.29
CA ILE A 162 -1.50 11.27 6.67
C ILE A 162 -1.45 11.38 5.14
N GLN A 163 -1.97 12.47 4.58
CA GLN A 163 -2.00 12.69 3.15
C GLN A 163 -0.58 12.87 2.56
N MET A 164 0.29 13.64 3.23
CA MET A 164 1.69 13.81 2.85
C MET A 164 2.41 12.46 2.77
N MET A 165 2.26 11.60 3.77
CA MET A 165 2.82 10.25 3.76
C MET A 165 2.25 9.41 2.61
N ALA A 166 0.93 9.40 2.45
CA ALA A 166 0.26 8.60 1.42
C ALA A 166 0.71 8.97 0.00
N GLU A 167 0.85 10.25 -0.30
CA GLU A 167 1.25 10.71 -1.63
C GLU A 167 2.74 10.52 -1.92
N SER A 168 3.59 10.69 -0.91
CA SER A 168 5.04 10.59 -1.09
C SER A 168 5.53 9.15 -1.08
N LEU A 169 4.88 8.27 -0.30
CA LEU A 169 5.28 6.87 -0.18
C LEU A 169 4.52 5.95 -1.15
N GLY A 170 3.41 6.43 -1.71
CA GLY A 170 2.60 5.69 -2.67
C GLY A 170 1.90 4.48 -2.06
N THR A 171 1.67 3.43 -2.88
CA THR A 171 0.91 2.23 -2.49
C THR A 171 1.74 1.14 -1.82
N ASP A 172 3.04 1.36 -1.62
CA ASP A 172 3.93 0.41 -0.95
C ASP A 172 3.72 0.43 0.57
N ILE A 173 2.85 -0.46 1.06
CA ILE A 173 2.52 -0.56 2.49
C ILE A 173 3.73 -0.97 3.33
N GLY A 174 4.64 -1.76 2.78
CA GLY A 174 5.88 -2.13 3.43
C GLY A 174 6.76 -0.91 3.73
N ARG A 175 6.96 -0.05 2.72
CA ARG A 175 7.68 1.21 2.86
C ARG A 175 7.00 2.15 3.85
N ILE A 176 5.68 2.31 3.77
CA ILE A 176 4.91 3.11 4.73
C ILE A 176 5.12 2.60 6.15
N ASN A 177 5.02 1.29 6.37
CA ASN A 177 5.25 0.69 7.69
C ASN A 177 6.67 0.95 8.20
N SER A 178 7.69 0.83 7.34
CA SER A 178 9.09 1.09 7.70
C SER A 178 9.31 2.55 8.11
N GLU A 179 8.69 3.50 7.42
CA GLU A 179 8.75 4.93 7.80
C GLU A 179 8.05 5.18 9.15
N ILE A 180 6.89 4.55 9.38
CA ILE A 180 6.17 4.64 10.67
C ILE A 180 6.99 3.98 11.80
N GLU A 181 7.68 2.87 11.53
CA GLU A 181 8.59 2.25 12.51
C GLU A 181 9.74 3.19 12.88
N LYS A 182 10.35 3.86 11.91
CA LYS A 182 11.38 4.89 12.19
C LYS A 182 10.82 6.03 13.04
N LEU A 183 9.64 6.54 12.71
CA LEU A 183 8.98 7.56 13.52
C LEU A 183 8.75 7.09 14.95
N SER A 184 8.37 5.84 15.15
CA SER A 184 8.12 5.28 16.50
C SER A 184 9.36 5.16 17.38
N LEU A 185 10.57 5.23 16.81
CA LEU A 185 11.83 5.27 17.55
C LEU A 185 12.21 6.68 18.00
N ILE A 186 11.68 7.71 17.34
CA ILE A 186 12.10 9.10 17.52
C ILE A 186 11.01 9.91 18.24
N VAL A 187 9.75 9.67 17.89
CA VAL A 187 8.60 10.42 18.40
C VAL A 187 8.11 9.78 19.70
N PRO A 188 7.97 10.55 20.81
CA PRO A 188 7.44 10.02 22.06
C PRO A 188 6.04 9.44 21.90
N GLN A 189 5.76 8.36 22.63
CA GLN A 189 4.46 7.71 22.65
C GLN A 189 3.36 8.70 23.07
N GLY A 190 2.23 8.69 22.34
CA GLY A 190 1.09 9.58 22.61
C GLY A 190 1.19 10.96 21.98
N GLN A 191 2.34 11.32 21.40
CA GLN A 191 2.44 12.57 20.62
C GLN A 191 1.71 12.42 19.28
N SER A 192 1.01 13.48 18.87
CA SER A 192 0.39 13.54 17.55
C SER A 192 1.46 13.80 16.47
N ILE A 193 1.37 13.07 15.38
CA ILE A 193 2.24 13.25 14.20
C ILE A 193 1.59 14.33 13.31
N ASP A 194 2.25 15.46 13.22
CA ASP A 194 1.89 16.58 12.35
C ASP A 194 2.82 16.69 11.14
N GLU A 195 2.63 17.72 10.36
CA GLU A 195 3.42 18.00 9.14
C GLU A 195 4.89 18.27 9.45
N GLU A 196 5.18 18.85 10.59
CA GLU A 196 6.53 19.22 11.01
C GLU A 196 7.34 17.98 11.39
N VAL A 197 6.70 17.05 12.09
CA VAL A 197 7.27 15.72 12.40
C VAL A 197 7.60 14.96 11.11
N ILE A 198 6.68 14.98 10.11
CA ILE A 198 6.90 14.34 8.81
C ILE A 198 8.07 15.00 8.06
N GLU A 199 8.10 16.33 7.99
CA GLU A 199 9.17 17.06 7.31
C GLU A 199 10.54 16.77 7.93
N THR A 200 10.63 16.84 9.25
CA THR A 200 11.90 16.68 9.97
C THR A 200 12.44 15.25 9.90
N ASN A 201 11.56 14.23 9.99
CA ASN A 201 12.01 12.85 10.19
C ASN A 201 11.90 11.97 8.94
N ILE A 202 11.04 12.33 7.98
CA ILE A 202 10.88 11.58 6.72
C ILE A 202 11.47 12.37 5.54
N GLY A 203 11.66 13.69 5.70
CA GLY A 203 12.23 14.55 4.65
C GLY A 203 11.19 14.97 3.60
N ILE A 204 9.89 14.84 3.89
CA ILE A 204 8.83 15.30 2.99
C ILE A 204 8.49 16.74 3.36
N SER A 205 8.79 17.70 2.47
CA SER A 205 8.50 19.10 2.74
C SER A 205 7.01 19.35 2.98
N LYS A 206 6.69 20.04 4.05
CA LYS A 206 5.30 20.42 4.40
C LYS A 206 4.72 21.49 3.46
N ASP A 207 5.57 22.28 2.82
CA ASP A 207 5.19 23.41 1.96
C ASP A 207 5.37 23.12 0.48
N PHE A 208 6.33 22.25 0.11
CA PHE A 208 6.70 21.95 -1.27
C PHE A 208 6.58 20.45 -1.55
N ASN A 209 5.33 19.99 -1.71
CA ASN A 209 5.00 18.62 -2.06
C ASN A 209 3.88 18.59 -3.09
N ASN A 210 3.57 17.42 -3.63
CA ASN A 210 2.54 17.26 -4.66
C ASN A 210 1.13 17.63 -4.18
N PHE A 211 0.83 17.41 -2.90
CA PHE A 211 -0.46 17.82 -2.31
C PHE A 211 -0.60 19.35 -2.33
N GLU A 212 0.43 20.08 -1.91
CA GLU A 212 0.44 21.55 -1.94
C GLU A 212 0.41 22.09 -3.37
N LEU A 213 1.02 21.38 -4.34
CA LEU A 213 0.90 21.72 -5.76
C LEU A 213 -0.53 21.61 -6.28
N CYS A 214 -1.23 20.49 -5.96
CA CYS A 214 -2.64 20.31 -6.31
C CYS A 214 -3.51 21.39 -5.66
N ASN A 215 -3.28 21.71 -4.38
CA ASN A 215 -4.01 22.77 -3.68
C ASN A 215 -3.79 24.14 -4.31
N ALA A 216 -2.56 24.48 -4.67
CA ALA A 216 -2.25 25.73 -5.36
C ALA A 216 -2.97 25.82 -6.71
N ILE A 217 -3.04 24.73 -7.49
CA ILE A 217 -3.76 24.66 -8.75
C ILE A 217 -5.28 24.83 -8.51
N ASN A 218 -5.84 24.09 -7.56
CA ASN A 218 -7.28 24.11 -7.25
C ASN A 218 -7.75 25.47 -6.76
N ARG A 219 -6.88 26.23 -6.08
CA ARG A 219 -7.14 27.61 -5.60
C ARG A 219 -6.71 28.70 -6.58
N LYS A 220 -6.19 28.34 -7.76
CA LYS A 220 -5.66 29.29 -8.75
C LYS A 220 -4.48 30.12 -8.24
N ASP A 221 -3.71 29.60 -7.26
CA ASP A 221 -2.49 30.25 -6.74
C ASP A 221 -1.28 29.89 -7.62
N PHE A 222 -1.12 30.64 -8.70
CA PHE A 222 -0.01 30.46 -9.64
C PHE A 222 1.35 30.69 -8.97
N THR A 223 1.45 31.67 -8.09
CA THR A 223 2.71 32.02 -7.42
C THR A 223 3.22 30.87 -6.60
N LYS A 224 2.32 30.25 -5.81
CA LYS A 224 2.66 29.06 -5.00
C LYS A 224 3.00 27.88 -5.89
N ALA A 225 2.22 27.62 -6.95
CA ALA A 225 2.49 26.52 -7.88
C ALA A 225 3.87 26.63 -8.53
N ILE A 226 4.31 27.83 -8.95
CA ILE A 226 5.64 28.04 -9.52
C ILE A 226 6.77 27.92 -8.46
N ARG A 227 6.52 28.30 -7.21
CA ARG A 227 7.49 28.07 -6.12
C ARG A 227 7.72 26.58 -5.89
N ILE A 228 6.65 25.80 -5.87
CA ILE A 228 6.73 24.34 -5.73
C ILE A 228 7.45 23.72 -6.93
N GLN A 229 7.11 24.16 -8.15
CA GLN A 229 7.78 23.69 -9.37
C GLN A 229 9.31 23.96 -9.33
N LYS A 230 9.73 25.15 -8.88
CA LYS A 230 11.16 25.46 -8.73
C LYS A 230 11.84 24.54 -7.73
N TYR A 231 11.18 24.27 -6.59
CA TYR A 231 11.69 23.33 -5.60
C TYR A 231 11.85 21.92 -6.19
N PHE A 232 10.85 21.42 -6.94
CA PHE A 232 10.93 20.13 -7.60
C PHE A 232 12.06 20.06 -8.62
N SER A 233 12.25 21.13 -9.41
CA SER A 233 13.34 21.22 -10.38
C SER A 233 14.73 21.18 -9.73
N SER A 234 14.84 21.73 -8.51
CA SER A 234 16.10 21.72 -7.74
C SER A 234 16.31 20.39 -7.00
N ASN A 235 15.25 19.59 -6.80
CA ASN A 235 15.28 18.32 -6.08
C ASN A 235 14.61 17.18 -6.89
N PRO A 236 15.12 16.88 -8.10
CA PRO A 236 14.40 15.97 -9.03
C PRO A 236 14.40 14.51 -8.57
N LYS A 237 15.37 14.07 -7.75
CA LYS A 237 15.41 12.72 -7.21
C LYS A 237 14.27 12.45 -6.23
N ASP A 238 13.95 13.44 -5.40
CA ASP A 238 12.88 13.34 -4.40
C ASP A 238 11.50 13.65 -4.98
N ASN A 239 11.46 14.34 -6.13
CA ASN A 239 10.24 14.76 -6.82
C ASN A 239 10.26 14.38 -8.31
N PRO A 240 10.25 13.08 -8.64
CA PRO A 240 10.26 12.62 -10.02
C PRO A 240 9.02 13.10 -10.80
N LEU A 241 9.20 13.64 -12.01
CA LEU A 241 8.11 14.17 -12.82
C LEU A 241 7.02 13.14 -13.09
N VAL A 242 7.38 11.87 -13.28
CA VAL A 242 6.41 10.79 -13.51
C VAL A 242 5.42 10.63 -12.34
N VAL A 243 5.90 10.79 -11.11
CA VAL A 243 5.06 10.75 -9.89
C VAL A 243 4.15 11.96 -9.85
N THR A 244 4.71 13.16 -10.04
CA THR A 244 3.96 14.41 -10.10
C THR A 244 2.87 14.38 -11.17
N THR A 245 3.18 13.86 -12.37
CA THR A 245 2.21 13.70 -13.46
C THR A 245 1.05 12.80 -13.07
N GLY A 246 1.33 11.67 -12.42
CA GLY A 246 0.30 10.75 -11.93
C GLY A 246 -0.63 11.39 -10.90
N ILE A 247 -0.07 12.17 -9.98
CA ILE A 247 -0.85 12.88 -8.94
C ILE A 247 -1.70 14.00 -9.54
N LEU A 248 -1.15 14.80 -10.45
CA LEU A 248 -1.91 15.83 -11.18
C LEU A 248 -3.05 15.22 -12.01
N TYR A 249 -2.78 14.11 -12.70
CA TYR A 249 -3.83 13.39 -13.44
C TYR A 249 -4.94 12.91 -12.51
N ARG A 250 -4.60 12.35 -11.36
CA ARG A 250 -5.58 11.95 -10.34
C ARG A 250 -6.40 13.14 -9.84
N ASN A 251 -5.77 14.28 -9.56
CA ASN A 251 -6.44 15.50 -9.12
C ASN A 251 -7.50 15.94 -10.15
N PHE A 252 -7.12 16.03 -11.43
CA PHE A 252 -8.06 16.42 -12.49
C PHE A 252 -9.11 15.36 -12.81
N ARG A 253 -8.81 14.07 -12.63
CA ARG A 253 -9.82 13.00 -12.71
C ARG A 253 -10.90 13.16 -11.64
N ILE A 254 -10.51 13.47 -10.41
CA ILE A 254 -11.46 13.76 -9.32
C ILE A 254 -12.31 14.98 -9.67
N LEU A 255 -11.69 16.09 -10.11
CA LEU A 255 -12.41 17.27 -10.55
C LEU A 255 -13.38 16.97 -11.69
N MET A 256 -13.01 16.12 -12.65
CA MET A 256 -13.87 15.69 -13.76
C MET A 256 -15.12 14.97 -13.25
N LEU A 257 -14.95 14.00 -12.33
CA LEU A 257 -16.07 13.26 -11.72
C LEU A 257 -17.00 14.21 -10.98
N LEU A 258 -16.46 15.10 -10.15
CA LEU A 258 -17.24 16.09 -9.40
C LEU A 258 -17.96 17.08 -10.32
N ALA A 259 -17.31 17.57 -11.38
CA ALA A 259 -17.91 18.49 -12.34
C ALA A 259 -19.06 17.87 -13.14
N GLN A 260 -18.95 16.59 -13.51
CA GLN A 260 -20.02 15.84 -14.18
C GLN A 260 -21.20 15.59 -13.24
N ALA A 261 -20.92 15.13 -12.04
CA ALA A 261 -21.96 14.76 -11.07
C ALA A 261 -22.69 16.00 -10.47
N LYS A 262 -22.02 17.15 -10.35
CA LYS A 262 -22.64 18.41 -9.94
C LYS A 262 -23.79 18.83 -10.90
N LYS A 263 -23.67 18.52 -12.19
CA LYS A 263 -24.73 18.74 -13.15
C LYS A 263 -25.97 17.86 -12.93
N GLY A 264 -25.83 16.72 -12.25
CA GLY A 264 -26.90 15.78 -11.92
C GLY A 264 -27.66 16.10 -10.63
N GLY A 265 -27.33 17.18 -9.90
CA GLY A 265 -28.03 17.59 -8.68
C GLY A 265 -27.71 16.72 -7.43
N ILE A 266 -26.63 15.95 -7.46
CA ILE A 266 -26.20 15.09 -6.34
C ILE A 266 -25.56 15.94 -5.24
N SER A 267 -25.82 15.61 -3.97
CA SER A 267 -25.25 16.34 -2.83
C SER A 267 -23.72 16.22 -2.76
N GLU A 268 -23.03 17.25 -2.28
CA GLU A 268 -21.56 17.29 -2.15
C GLU A 268 -20.99 16.11 -1.36
N ASN A 269 -21.65 15.68 -0.29
CA ASN A 269 -21.21 14.54 0.52
C ASN A 269 -21.32 13.21 -0.25
N ALA A 270 -22.36 13.00 -1.04
CA ALA A 270 -22.49 11.82 -1.88
C ALA A 270 -21.44 11.83 -3.00
N LEU A 271 -21.18 13.00 -3.60
CA LEU A 271 -20.15 13.19 -4.62
C LEU A 271 -18.74 12.91 -4.07
N ALA A 272 -18.43 13.41 -2.89
CA ALA A 272 -17.12 13.16 -2.24
C ALA A 272 -16.90 11.65 -2.03
N LYS A 273 -17.93 10.95 -1.55
CA LYS A 273 -17.88 9.49 -1.34
C LYS A 273 -17.68 8.72 -2.66
N GLU A 274 -18.40 9.11 -3.71
CA GLU A 274 -18.28 8.48 -5.04
C GLU A 274 -16.91 8.75 -5.68
N ALA A 275 -16.39 9.96 -5.53
CA ALA A 275 -15.05 10.33 -5.99
C ALA A 275 -13.91 9.71 -5.15
N GLY A 276 -14.23 9.08 -4.02
CA GLY A 276 -13.26 8.47 -3.11
C GLY A 276 -12.37 9.48 -2.40
N ILE A 277 -12.90 10.69 -2.12
CA ILE A 277 -12.21 11.74 -1.37
C ILE A 277 -12.80 11.88 0.04
N SER A 278 -11.94 12.22 1.01
CA SER A 278 -12.40 12.50 2.37
C SER A 278 -13.15 13.85 2.46
N PRO A 279 -14.04 14.04 3.47
CA PRO A 279 -14.70 15.32 3.69
C PRO A 279 -13.71 16.49 3.87
N TRP A 280 -12.53 16.21 4.38
CA TRP A 280 -11.47 17.20 4.53
C TRP A 280 -10.91 17.65 3.18
N GLN A 281 -10.63 16.71 2.27
CA GLN A 281 -10.19 17.01 0.90
C GLN A 281 -11.26 17.73 0.07
N ALA A 282 -12.52 17.44 0.31
CA ALA A 282 -13.64 18.06 -0.40
C ALA A 282 -13.61 19.59 -0.37
N LYS A 283 -13.11 20.20 0.73
CA LYS A 283 -12.94 21.65 0.88
C LYS A 283 -12.04 22.29 -0.16
N ASP A 284 -11.08 21.53 -0.71
CA ASP A 284 -10.16 22.02 -1.73
C ASP A 284 -10.69 21.78 -3.16
N TYR A 285 -11.49 20.73 -3.36
CA TYR A 285 -12.03 20.36 -4.67
C TYR A 285 -13.27 21.15 -5.08
N PHE A 286 -14.23 21.35 -4.17
CA PHE A 286 -15.49 22.03 -4.54
C PHE A 286 -15.30 23.48 -5.00
N PRO A 287 -14.48 24.33 -4.37
CA PRO A 287 -14.19 25.66 -4.87
C PRO A 287 -13.52 25.65 -6.26
N ALA A 288 -12.69 24.63 -6.54
CA ALA A 288 -12.00 24.52 -7.83
C ALA A 288 -12.96 24.32 -9.01
N LEU A 289 -14.17 23.76 -8.78
CA LEU A 289 -15.19 23.61 -9.82
C LEU A 289 -15.71 24.94 -10.38
N ASN A 290 -15.46 26.05 -9.70
CA ASN A 290 -15.77 27.38 -10.23
C ASN A 290 -14.78 27.82 -11.34
N PHE A 291 -13.59 27.22 -11.38
CA PHE A 291 -12.53 27.55 -12.32
C PHE A 291 -12.34 26.48 -13.40
N PHE A 292 -12.73 25.24 -13.11
CA PHE A 292 -12.49 24.07 -13.95
C PHE A 292 -13.79 23.40 -14.35
N ASP A 293 -14.29 23.72 -15.53
CA ASP A 293 -15.39 23.00 -16.15
C ASP A 293 -14.91 21.71 -16.86
N VAL A 294 -15.86 20.86 -17.27
CA VAL A 294 -15.57 19.58 -17.94
C VAL A 294 -14.68 19.74 -19.18
N ARG A 295 -14.91 20.79 -19.99
CA ARG A 295 -14.15 21.03 -21.23
C ARG A 295 -12.72 21.44 -20.93
N ARG A 296 -12.55 22.33 -19.94
CA ARG A 296 -11.22 22.78 -19.49
C ARG A 296 -10.45 21.62 -18.89
N ILE A 297 -11.07 20.82 -18.04
CA ILE A 297 -10.41 19.63 -17.43
C ILE A 297 -9.98 18.65 -18.52
N ALA A 298 -10.81 18.35 -19.51
CA ALA A 298 -10.45 17.47 -20.62
C ALA A 298 -9.21 17.96 -21.38
N ARG A 299 -9.11 19.29 -21.60
CA ARG A 299 -7.95 19.92 -22.23
C ARG A 299 -6.70 19.78 -21.37
N ILE A 300 -6.82 20.02 -20.06
CA ILE A 300 -5.72 19.84 -19.11
C ILE A 300 -5.23 18.40 -19.08
N MET A 301 -6.13 17.43 -19.11
CA MET A 301 -5.74 16.01 -19.18
C MET A 301 -4.92 15.69 -20.44
N SER A 302 -5.20 16.38 -21.56
CA SER A 302 -4.40 16.27 -22.79
C SER A 302 -2.99 16.87 -22.60
N TYR A 303 -2.87 17.99 -21.88
CA TYR A 303 -1.57 18.59 -21.56
C TYR A 303 -0.73 17.69 -20.64
N LEU A 304 -1.36 17.08 -19.64
CA LEU A 304 -0.69 16.13 -18.75
C LEU A 304 -0.19 14.90 -19.53
N ARG A 305 -0.99 14.38 -20.47
CA ARG A 305 -0.56 13.30 -21.37
C ARG A 305 0.63 13.73 -22.24
N GLU A 306 0.60 14.93 -22.80
CA GLU A 306 1.72 15.46 -23.59
C GLU A 306 3.01 15.55 -22.74
N MET A 307 2.90 16.08 -21.53
CA MET A 307 4.00 16.14 -20.56
C MET A 307 4.56 14.75 -20.23
N ASP A 308 3.70 13.76 -19.98
CA ASP A 308 4.12 12.38 -19.72
C ASP A 308 4.87 11.76 -20.90
N LEU A 309 4.37 11.96 -22.12
CA LEU A 309 5.05 11.46 -23.33
C LEU A 309 6.42 12.11 -23.52
N LYS A 310 6.50 13.44 -23.36
CA LYS A 310 7.76 14.19 -23.48
C LYS A 310 8.77 13.78 -22.40
N SER A 311 8.34 13.53 -21.16
CA SER A 311 9.23 13.07 -20.08
C SER A 311 9.84 11.69 -20.37
N LYS A 312 9.16 10.88 -21.18
CA LYS A 312 9.64 9.58 -21.66
C LYS A 312 10.41 9.63 -22.98
N GLY A 313 10.74 10.86 -23.45
CA GLY A 313 11.53 11.08 -24.66
C GLY A 313 10.74 11.15 -25.96
N VAL A 314 9.40 10.98 -25.93
CA VAL A 314 8.57 11.06 -27.15
C VAL A 314 8.39 12.53 -27.53
N ASN A 315 8.91 12.92 -28.72
CA ASN A 315 8.89 14.30 -29.22
C ASN A 315 9.52 15.33 -28.26
N ASN A 316 10.51 14.92 -27.48
CA ASN A 316 11.29 15.81 -26.61
C ASN A 316 12.67 16.04 -27.19
N GLN A 317 13.03 17.31 -27.43
CA GLN A 317 14.34 17.74 -27.94
C GLN A 317 15.28 18.21 -26.82
N GLY A 318 15.25 17.55 -25.65
CA GLY A 318 16.15 17.88 -24.53
C GLY A 318 15.56 18.86 -23.50
N THR A 319 14.24 19.06 -23.49
CA THR A 319 13.56 19.85 -22.46
C THR A 319 13.62 19.10 -21.12
N SER A 320 14.06 19.77 -20.07
CA SER A 320 14.15 19.20 -18.73
C SER A 320 12.78 18.90 -18.12
N ASP A 321 12.71 17.94 -17.19
CA ASP A 321 11.50 17.63 -16.43
C ASP A 321 10.92 18.86 -15.72
N GLY A 322 11.79 19.72 -15.17
CA GLY A 322 11.39 20.96 -14.53
C GLY A 322 10.73 21.94 -15.50
N ASP A 323 11.25 22.07 -16.72
CA ASP A 323 10.68 22.96 -17.75
C ASP A 323 9.39 22.39 -18.31
N LEU A 324 9.28 21.07 -18.49
CA LEU A 324 8.04 20.40 -18.88
C LEU A 324 6.90 20.65 -17.87
N LEU A 325 7.21 20.53 -16.57
CA LEU A 325 6.24 20.86 -15.52
C LEU A 325 5.86 22.33 -15.55
N LYS A 326 6.82 23.23 -15.69
CA LYS A 326 6.59 24.68 -15.78
C LYS A 326 5.69 25.03 -16.95
N GLU A 327 5.98 24.52 -18.15
CA GLU A 327 5.14 24.73 -19.35
C GLU A 327 3.70 24.25 -19.12
N THR A 328 3.56 23.06 -18.52
CA THR A 328 2.26 22.48 -18.24
C THR A 328 1.47 23.30 -17.22
N LEU A 329 2.10 23.81 -16.17
CA LEU A 329 1.45 24.70 -15.21
C LEU A 329 0.98 25.99 -15.88
N PHE A 330 1.77 26.59 -16.76
CA PHE A 330 1.31 27.76 -17.55
C PHE A 330 0.05 27.43 -18.36
N LYS A 331 0.01 26.29 -19.05
CA LYS A 331 -1.18 25.85 -19.80
C LYS A 331 -2.39 25.66 -18.88
N ILE A 332 -2.21 25.06 -17.70
CA ILE A 332 -3.28 24.85 -16.71
C ILE A 332 -3.89 26.17 -16.20
N PHE A 333 -3.05 27.18 -15.96
CA PHE A 333 -3.50 28.43 -15.37
C PHE A 333 -4.08 29.41 -16.39
N TYR A 334 -3.56 29.46 -17.61
CA TYR A 334 -3.84 30.54 -18.57
C TYR A 334 -4.54 30.09 -19.86
N GLN A 335 -4.62 28.81 -20.17
CA GLN A 335 -5.34 28.25 -21.32
C GLN A 335 -6.52 27.37 -20.88
#